data_39ffed6ef6df68671f688a5fb16b70a7
#
_entry.id   39ffed6ef6df68671f688a5fb16b70a7
#
_cell.length_a   1.000
_cell.length_b   1.000
_cell.length_c   1.000
_cell.angle_alpha   90.00
_cell.angle_beta   90.00
_cell.angle_gamma   90.00
#
_symmetry.space_group_name_H-M   'P 1'
#
loop_
_entity.id
_entity.type
_entity.pdbx_description
1 polymer ?
#
loop_
_entity_poly.entity_id
_entity_poly.type
_entity_poly.pdbx_seq_one_letter_code
_entity_poly.pdbx_strand_id
1 'polypeptide(L)'
;MLVTATEVQNNFGKYLRLCSIEPVVITRNGVPQAVLSTGSTNVDSASVLEHAIGYGTSPRKDDALGYKDFINLTENSDNRYELIDGVVYQLSSPSFSHQKFLGYLHVEFWQYFQDKPNCAPFLAPFDVELIRHLQVARRESTEDDINVVQPDLIVLCDYEKDINEKDRYKGIPTLVVEILSPSTRTNDRGRKLGLYMESGVRECWHVDQKNQTISVYSFVDNAISEEFIYTSGDVYAHSILFEGLKALVPVEK
;
A
#
# COMPACT_ATOMS: atom_id res chain seq x y z
N MET A 1 -23.07 -6.73 -9.41
CA MET A 1 -23.72 -5.43 -9.15
C MET A 1 -23.45 -4.98 -7.71
N LEU A 2 -23.44 -3.64 -7.44
CA LEU A 2 -23.26 -3.07 -6.10
C LEU A 2 -24.63 -2.65 -5.54
N VAL A 3 -24.92 -3.00 -4.26
CA VAL A 3 -26.18 -2.65 -3.58
C VAL A 3 -25.91 -2.33 -2.11
N THR A 4 -26.75 -1.50 -1.49
CA THR A 4 -26.60 -1.20 -0.06
C THR A 4 -27.14 -2.32 0.82
N ALA A 5 -26.59 -2.47 2.03
CA ALA A 5 -27.07 -3.43 3.00
C ALA A 5 -28.56 -3.23 3.32
N THR A 6 -29.02 -1.98 3.43
CA THR A 6 -30.43 -1.61 3.65
C THR A 6 -31.31 -2.07 2.50
N GLU A 7 -30.85 -1.89 1.25
CA GLU A 7 -31.63 -2.31 0.09
C GLU A 7 -31.72 -3.83 -0.02
N VAL A 8 -30.64 -4.55 0.29
CA VAL A 8 -30.66 -6.02 0.37
C VAL A 8 -31.58 -6.50 1.48
N GLN A 9 -31.51 -5.88 2.66
CA GLN A 9 -32.40 -6.22 3.78
C GLN A 9 -33.88 -6.09 3.41
N ASN A 10 -34.25 -5.03 2.72
CA ASN A 10 -35.63 -4.75 2.32
C ASN A 10 -36.09 -5.62 1.13
N ASN A 11 -35.15 -6.13 0.32
CA ASN A 11 -35.45 -6.84 -0.93
C ASN A 11 -34.63 -8.13 -1.09
N PHE A 12 -34.36 -8.85 0.00
CA PHE A 12 -33.46 -10.00 0.01
C PHE A 12 -33.79 -11.05 -1.07
N GLY A 13 -35.08 -11.40 -1.22
CA GLY A 13 -35.52 -12.37 -2.23
C GLY A 13 -35.26 -11.93 -3.69
N LYS A 14 -35.22 -10.62 -3.97
CA LYS A 14 -34.81 -10.08 -5.28
C LYS A 14 -33.33 -10.36 -5.53
N TYR A 15 -32.49 -10.02 -4.57
CA TYR A 15 -31.04 -10.15 -4.72
C TYR A 15 -30.57 -11.60 -4.65
N LEU A 16 -31.29 -12.46 -3.95
CA LEU A 16 -31.05 -13.91 -3.97
C LEU A 16 -31.32 -14.51 -5.36
N ARG A 17 -32.27 -14.00 -6.14
CA ARG A 17 -32.49 -14.42 -7.53
C ARG A 17 -31.45 -13.81 -8.45
N LEU A 18 -31.10 -12.53 -8.27
CA LEU A 18 -30.12 -11.86 -9.13
C LEU A 18 -28.71 -12.41 -8.98
N CYS A 19 -28.33 -12.92 -7.80
CA CYS A 19 -27.01 -13.51 -7.60
C CYS A 19 -26.76 -14.79 -8.40
N SER A 20 -27.80 -15.40 -8.99
CA SER A 20 -27.64 -16.50 -9.95
C SER A 20 -27.22 -16.04 -11.36
N ILE A 21 -27.37 -14.76 -11.65
CA ILE A 21 -27.01 -14.14 -12.95
C ILE A 21 -25.64 -13.47 -12.84
N GLU A 22 -25.42 -12.69 -11.79
CA GLU A 22 -24.16 -12.02 -11.50
C GLU A 22 -23.94 -11.88 -9.98
N PRO A 23 -22.72 -11.87 -9.46
CA PRO A 23 -22.45 -11.62 -8.06
C PRO A 23 -23.03 -10.27 -7.59
N VAL A 24 -23.69 -10.26 -6.43
CA VAL A 24 -24.24 -9.06 -5.80
C VAL A 24 -23.35 -8.68 -4.63
N VAL A 25 -22.65 -7.56 -4.75
CA VAL A 25 -21.80 -7.02 -3.68
C VAL A 25 -22.62 -6.10 -2.80
N ILE A 26 -22.70 -6.45 -1.52
CA ILE A 26 -23.44 -5.71 -0.51
C ILE A 26 -22.51 -4.68 0.12
N THR A 27 -22.92 -3.42 0.10
CA THR A 27 -22.13 -2.31 0.66
C THR A 27 -22.84 -1.68 1.86
N ARG A 28 -22.05 -1.13 2.77
CA ARG A 28 -22.51 -0.27 3.86
C ARG A 28 -21.68 0.99 3.85
N ASN A 29 -22.31 2.14 3.71
CA ASN A 29 -21.64 3.44 3.55
C ASN A 29 -20.62 3.45 2.38
N GLY A 30 -20.97 2.79 1.27
CA GLY A 30 -20.09 2.67 0.10
C GLY A 30 -18.99 1.59 0.22
N VAL A 31 -18.79 0.98 1.40
CA VAL A 31 -17.78 -0.05 1.63
C VAL A 31 -18.38 -1.44 1.42
N PRO A 32 -17.81 -2.31 0.57
CA PRO A 32 -18.22 -3.70 0.41
C PRO A 32 -18.16 -4.48 1.73
N GLN A 33 -19.24 -5.18 2.09
CA GLN A 33 -19.34 -5.96 3.33
C GLN A 33 -19.53 -7.45 3.07
N ALA A 34 -20.21 -7.81 1.99
CA ALA A 34 -20.49 -9.19 1.67
C ALA A 34 -20.79 -9.35 0.16
N VAL A 35 -20.71 -10.59 -0.31
CA VAL A 35 -21.09 -10.96 -1.67
C VAL A 35 -22.13 -12.08 -1.61
N LEU A 36 -23.22 -11.93 -2.36
CA LEU A 36 -24.16 -13.00 -2.65
C LEU A 36 -23.77 -13.59 -4.01
N SER A 37 -23.51 -14.91 -4.04
CA SER A 37 -23.26 -15.67 -5.25
C SER A 37 -23.85 -17.08 -5.12
N THR A 38 -24.05 -17.78 -6.24
CA THR A 38 -24.50 -19.18 -6.22
C THR A 38 -23.35 -20.10 -5.86
N GLY A 39 -23.57 -21.09 -4.98
CA GLY A 39 -22.54 -21.99 -4.45
C GLY A 39 -21.91 -23.00 -5.45
N SER A 40 -22.20 -22.89 -6.75
CA SER A 40 -21.65 -23.77 -7.80
C SER A 40 -20.50 -23.17 -8.62
N THR A 41 -20.10 -21.96 -8.32
CA THR A 41 -18.92 -21.36 -8.96
C THR A 41 -17.74 -21.39 -7.99
N ASN A 42 -16.60 -21.92 -8.44
CA ASN A 42 -15.28 -21.65 -7.85
C ASN A 42 -14.96 -20.15 -8.00
N VAL A 43 -15.84 -19.31 -7.52
CA VAL A 43 -15.54 -17.89 -7.35
C VAL A 43 -14.78 -17.82 -6.04
N ASP A 44 -13.47 -17.72 -6.15
CA ASP A 44 -12.65 -17.37 -5.03
C ASP A 44 -13.23 -16.08 -4.44
N SER A 45 -13.83 -16.19 -3.24
CA SER A 45 -14.51 -15.07 -2.56
C SER A 45 -13.56 -13.88 -2.40
N ALA A 46 -12.26 -14.14 -2.32
CA ALA A 46 -11.21 -13.13 -2.34
C ALA A 46 -11.17 -12.39 -3.68
N SER A 47 -11.27 -13.06 -4.84
CA SER A 47 -11.19 -12.41 -6.15
C SER A 47 -12.39 -11.51 -6.45
N VAL A 48 -13.58 -11.85 -5.93
CA VAL A 48 -14.78 -11.00 -6.10
C VAL A 48 -14.76 -9.79 -5.17
N LEU A 49 -14.28 -9.97 -3.95
CA LEU A 49 -14.00 -8.86 -3.03
C LEU A 49 -12.87 -7.97 -3.57
N GLU A 50 -11.81 -8.54 -4.12
CA GLU A 50 -10.73 -7.82 -4.78
C GLU A 50 -11.22 -7.00 -5.98
N HIS A 51 -12.13 -7.53 -6.81
CA HIS A 51 -12.77 -6.78 -7.91
C HIS A 51 -13.69 -5.66 -7.40
N ALA A 52 -14.35 -5.86 -6.27
CA ALA A 52 -15.23 -4.88 -5.67
C ALA A 52 -14.46 -3.79 -4.88
N ILE A 53 -13.27 -4.11 -4.39
CA ILE A 53 -12.36 -3.21 -3.66
C ILE A 53 -11.33 -2.56 -4.61
N GLY A 54 -11.48 -2.68 -5.92
CA GLY A 54 -10.72 -1.87 -6.87
C GLY A 54 -9.50 -2.49 -7.51
N TYR A 55 -9.42 -3.82 -7.60
CA TYR A 55 -8.46 -4.45 -8.50
C TYR A 55 -8.88 -4.25 -9.96
N GLY A 56 -8.30 -3.28 -10.62
CA GLY A 56 -8.30 -3.20 -12.08
C GLY A 56 -9.10 -2.10 -12.78
N THR A 57 -9.93 -1.32 -12.08
CA THR A 57 -10.54 -0.12 -12.66
C THR A 57 -10.26 1.06 -11.75
N SER A 58 -9.76 2.16 -12.28
CA SER A 58 -9.75 3.43 -11.54
C SER A 58 -11.18 3.72 -11.08
N PRO A 59 -11.43 4.01 -9.79
CA PRO A 59 -12.76 4.35 -9.33
C PRO A 59 -13.29 5.51 -10.15
N ARG A 60 -14.59 5.51 -10.45
CA ARG A 60 -15.22 6.72 -10.96
C ARG A 60 -15.07 7.80 -9.88
N LYS A 61 -14.83 9.02 -10.28
CA LYS A 61 -14.61 10.17 -9.39
C LYS A 61 -15.72 10.35 -8.34
N ASP A 62 -16.90 9.77 -8.58
CA ASP A 62 -18.08 9.81 -7.72
C ASP A 62 -18.08 8.71 -6.62
N ASP A 63 -17.17 7.72 -6.69
CA ASP A 63 -17.06 6.60 -5.73
C ASP A 63 -15.82 6.73 -4.82
N ALA A 64 -15.06 7.81 -4.93
CA ALA A 64 -13.85 8.04 -4.15
C ALA A 64 -14.21 8.37 -2.70
N LEU A 65 -13.54 7.69 -1.75
CA LEU A 65 -13.66 8.02 -0.33
C LEU A 65 -12.74 9.19 0.01
N GLY A 66 -13.30 10.23 0.63
CA GLY A 66 -12.50 11.35 1.12
C GLY A 66 -11.62 10.97 2.33
N TYR A 67 -10.57 11.73 2.59
CA TYR A 67 -9.66 11.50 3.71
C TYR A 67 -10.36 11.45 5.07
N LYS A 68 -11.34 12.32 5.33
CA LYS A 68 -12.12 12.32 6.58
C LYS A 68 -12.90 11.03 6.79
N ASP A 69 -13.52 10.51 5.74
CA ASP A 69 -14.28 9.27 5.83
C ASP A 69 -13.35 8.08 6.03
N PHE A 70 -12.15 8.11 5.43
CA PHE A 70 -11.11 7.13 5.67
C PHE A 70 -10.63 7.14 7.13
N ILE A 71 -10.38 8.30 7.73
CA ILE A 71 -10.01 8.40 9.15
C ILE A 71 -11.12 7.84 10.05
N ASN A 72 -12.38 8.21 9.78
CA ASN A 72 -13.52 7.66 10.53
C ASN A 72 -13.62 6.13 10.41
N LEU A 73 -13.32 5.57 9.24
CA LEU A 73 -13.29 4.12 9.02
C LEU A 73 -12.21 3.46 9.87
N THR A 74 -10.99 4.01 9.86
CA THR A 74 -9.83 3.43 10.56
C THR A 74 -9.94 3.55 12.07
N GLU A 75 -10.46 4.67 12.60
CA GLU A 75 -10.67 4.87 14.03
C GLU A 75 -11.73 3.92 14.63
N ASN A 76 -12.63 3.39 13.81
CA ASN A 76 -13.73 2.50 14.23
C ASN A 76 -13.53 1.05 13.76
N SER A 77 -12.31 0.66 13.38
CA SER A 77 -12.01 -0.69 12.89
C SER A 77 -10.71 -1.23 13.46
N ASP A 78 -10.70 -2.50 13.82
CA ASP A 78 -9.50 -3.24 14.21
C ASP A 78 -8.64 -3.67 12.99
N ASN A 79 -9.16 -3.49 11.77
CA ASN A 79 -8.44 -3.79 10.54
C ASN A 79 -7.55 -2.62 10.12
N ARG A 80 -6.49 -2.95 9.38
CA ARG A 80 -5.60 -1.96 8.76
C ARG A 80 -6.05 -1.67 7.34
N TYR A 81 -5.96 -0.41 6.94
CA TYR A 81 -6.36 0.06 5.61
C TYR A 81 -5.34 1.03 5.05
N GLU A 82 -5.31 1.11 3.72
CA GLU A 82 -4.63 2.15 2.97
C GLU A 82 -5.65 2.92 2.14
N LEU A 83 -5.38 4.20 1.88
CA LEU A 83 -6.15 5.06 0.97
C LEU A 83 -5.23 5.49 -0.16
N ILE A 84 -5.52 5.05 -1.39
CA ILE A 84 -4.72 5.42 -2.57
C ILE A 84 -5.66 5.92 -3.66
N ASP A 85 -5.48 7.17 -4.08
CA ASP A 85 -6.29 7.82 -5.11
C ASP A 85 -7.81 7.72 -4.84
N GLY A 86 -8.22 7.87 -3.56
CA GLY A 86 -9.59 7.76 -3.10
C GLY A 86 -10.13 6.32 -2.97
N VAL A 87 -9.30 5.31 -3.19
CA VAL A 87 -9.68 3.89 -3.03
C VAL A 87 -9.13 3.35 -1.72
N VAL A 88 -10.00 2.69 -0.94
CA VAL A 88 -9.61 2.04 0.31
C VAL A 88 -9.21 0.59 0.04
N TYR A 89 -8.04 0.21 0.54
CA TYR A 89 -7.51 -1.15 0.48
C TYR A 89 -7.37 -1.69 1.91
N GLN A 90 -8.02 -2.82 2.18
CA GLN A 90 -7.81 -3.53 3.44
C GLN A 90 -6.50 -4.33 3.36
N LEU A 91 -5.65 -4.18 4.37
CA LEU A 91 -4.40 -4.92 4.47
C LEU A 91 -4.63 -6.27 5.14
N SER A 92 -4.11 -7.33 4.54
CA SER A 92 -4.09 -8.66 5.12
C SER A 92 -2.94 -8.84 6.12
N SER A 93 -3.06 -9.84 7.00
CA SER A 93 -1.93 -10.24 7.85
C SER A 93 -0.77 -10.77 6.98
N PRO A 94 0.47 -10.35 7.25
CA PRO A 94 1.63 -10.82 6.52
C PRO A 94 1.92 -12.30 6.78
N SER A 95 2.54 -12.98 5.80
CA SER A 95 2.97 -14.36 5.94
C SER A 95 4.20 -14.49 6.84
N PHE A 96 4.49 -15.72 7.30
CA PHE A 96 5.70 -16.01 8.07
C PHE A 96 6.98 -15.63 7.32
N SER A 97 7.09 -15.97 6.03
CA SER A 97 8.26 -15.64 5.21
C SER A 97 8.44 -14.14 5.04
N HIS A 98 7.34 -13.40 4.84
CA HIS A 98 7.33 -11.94 4.78
C HIS A 98 7.90 -11.35 6.08
N GLN A 99 7.34 -11.73 7.25
CA GLN A 99 7.79 -11.22 8.54
C GLN A 99 9.25 -11.57 8.86
N LYS A 100 9.68 -12.78 8.51
CA LYS A 100 11.07 -13.20 8.68
C LYS A 100 12.02 -12.33 7.85
N PHE A 101 11.68 -12.06 6.60
CA PHE A 101 12.52 -11.23 5.72
C PHE A 101 12.49 -9.76 6.13
N LEU A 102 11.34 -9.24 6.54
CA LEU A 102 11.21 -7.89 7.08
C LEU A 102 12.10 -7.68 8.33
N GLY A 103 12.08 -8.64 9.24
CA GLY A 103 12.95 -8.62 10.42
C GLY A 103 14.42 -8.60 10.06
N TYR A 104 14.84 -9.35 9.04
CA TYR A 104 16.20 -9.32 8.53
C TYR A 104 16.55 -7.96 7.93
N LEU A 105 15.70 -7.41 7.04
CA LEU A 105 15.91 -6.08 6.47
C LEU A 105 16.02 -5.00 7.54
N HIS A 106 15.17 -5.06 8.56
CA HIS A 106 15.20 -4.11 9.66
C HIS A 106 16.55 -4.13 10.39
N VAL A 107 17.12 -5.30 10.65
CA VAL A 107 18.43 -5.43 11.31
C VAL A 107 19.53 -4.81 10.44
N GLU A 108 19.57 -5.08 9.14
CA GLU A 108 20.56 -4.52 8.21
C GLU A 108 20.47 -2.98 8.14
N PHE A 109 19.25 -2.47 8.01
CA PHE A 109 19.00 -1.03 7.96
C PHE A 109 19.33 -0.37 9.31
N TRP A 110 18.90 -0.96 10.42
CA TRP A 110 19.20 -0.45 11.76
C TRP A 110 20.71 -0.37 12.02
N GLN A 111 21.47 -1.42 11.71
CA GLN A 111 22.92 -1.44 11.85
C GLN A 111 23.60 -0.37 10.98
N TYR A 112 23.08 -0.13 9.78
CA TYR A 112 23.62 0.90 8.91
C TYR A 112 23.38 2.31 9.46
N PHE A 113 22.20 2.57 10.04
CA PHE A 113 21.81 3.89 10.50
C PHE A 113 22.17 4.20 11.96
N GLN A 114 22.57 3.22 12.77
CA GLN A 114 22.83 3.41 14.22
C GLN A 114 23.83 4.54 14.52
N ASP A 115 24.82 4.77 13.65
CA ASP A 115 25.83 5.83 13.79
C ASP A 115 25.50 7.07 12.91
N LYS A 116 24.29 7.16 12.39
CA LYS A 116 23.81 8.25 11.54
C LYS A 116 22.57 8.90 12.18
N PRO A 117 22.75 9.84 13.11
CA PRO A 117 21.66 10.31 13.99
C PRO A 117 20.51 11.01 13.25
N ASN A 118 20.75 11.45 12.01
CA ASN A 118 19.74 12.17 11.24
C ASN A 118 18.75 11.26 10.52
N CYS A 119 19.00 9.93 10.44
CA CYS A 119 18.13 9.00 9.73
C CYS A 119 17.89 7.75 10.58
N ALA A 120 16.67 7.22 10.54
CA ALA A 120 16.32 5.96 11.21
C ALA A 120 15.33 5.14 10.39
N PRO A 121 15.40 3.79 10.45
CA PRO A 121 14.40 2.91 9.86
C PRO A 121 13.22 2.69 10.81
N PHE A 122 12.00 2.65 10.24
CA PHE A 122 10.76 2.34 10.95
C PHE A 122 9.99 1.25 10.20
N LEU A 123 9.20 0.46 10.94
CA LEU A 123 8.42 -0.65 10.41
C LEU A 123 6.91 -0.37 10.43
N ALA A 124 6.18 -1.04 9.53
CA ALA A 124 4.73 -1.13 9.64
C ALA A 124 4.30 -1.82 10.96
N PRO A 125 3.13 -1.46 11.53
CA PRO A 125 2.16 -0.48 11.01
C PRO A 125 2.60 0.95 11.30
N PHE A 126 2.74 1.75 10.26
CA PHE A 126 3.11 3.16 10.36
C PHE A 126 2.43 3.93 9.21
N ASP A 127 1.50 4.81 9.54
CA ASP A 127 0.78 5.60 8.55
C ASP A 127 1.67 6.68 7.96
N VAL A 128 1.77 6.69 6.64
CA VAL A 128 2.46 7.73 5.86
C VAL A 128 1.43 8.44 4.99
N GLU A 129 1.30 9.74 5.19
CA GLU A 129 0.41 10.60 4.39
C GLU A 129 1.19 11.21 3.23
N LEU A 130 0.74 10.96 2.00
CA LEU A 130 1.41 11.38 0.78
C LEU A 130 0.46 12.14 -0.15
N ILE A 131 0.98 13.15 -0.83
CA ILE A 131 0.26 13.89 -1.87
C ILE A 131 1.08 13.84 -3.16
N ARG A 132 0.43 13.51 -4.28
CA ARG A 132 1.07 13.52 -5.59
C ARG A 132 1.32 14.96 -6.03
N HIS A 133 2.55 15.38 -6.12
CA HIS A 133 2.92 16.77 -6.48
C HIS A 133 2.39 17.18 -7.86
N LEU A 134 2.37 16.26 -8.82
CA LEU A 134 1.88 16.55 -10.18
C LEU A 134 0.37 16.83 -10.22
N GLN A 135 -0.42 16.21 -9.33
CA GLN A 135 -1.87 16.45 -9.27
C GLN A 135 -2.21 17.83 -8.74
N VAL A 136 -1.39 18.35 -7.82
CA VAL A 136 -1.63 19.66 -7.17
C VAL A 136 -0.78 20.80 -7.74
N ALA A 137 0.07 20.54 -8.75
CA ALA A 137 0.96 21.55 -9.33
C ALA A 137 0.23 22.77 -9.92
N ARG A 138 -1.08 22.68 -10.17
CA ARG A 138 -1.91 23.74 -10.78
C ARG A 138 -3.01 24.29 -9.86
N ARG A 139 -3.11 23.82 -8.62
CA ARG A 139 -4.09 24.24 -7.62
C ARG A 139 -3.56 23.99 -6.22
N GLU A 140 -4.16 24.60 -5.22
CA GLU A 140 -3.88 24.24 -3.82
C GLU A 140 -4.30 22.79 -3.53
N SER A 141 -3.51 22.08 -2.73
CA SER A 141 -3.86 20.74 -2.25
C SER A 141 -5.02 20.81 -1.25
N THR A 142 -5.86 19.81 -1.27
CA THR A 142 -6.96 19.61 -0.33
C THR A 142 -6.76 18.33 0.45
N GLU A 143 -7.53 18.11 1.51
CA GLU A 143 -7.49 16.86 2.27
C GLU A 143 -7.81 15.63 1.39
N ASP A 144 -8.63 15.79 0.34
CA ASP A 144 -8.98 14.71 -0.59
C ASP A 144 -7.82 14.31 -1.54
N ASP A 145 -6.71 15.05 -1.55
CA ASP A 145 -5.49 14.68 -2.27
C ASP A 145 -4.56 13.79 -1.43
N ILE A 146 -4.88 13.59 -0.15
CA ILE A 146 -4.07 12.81 0.78
C ILE A 146 -4.28 11.32 0.49
N ASN A 147 -3.17 10.64 0.26
CA ASN A 147 -3.08 9.20 0.24
C ASN A 147 -2.49 8.74 1.58
N VAL A 148 -2.97 7.62 2.12
CA VAL A 148 -2.45 7.03 3.36
C VAL A 148 -1.99 5.62 3.06
N VAL A 149 -0.71 5.35 3.28
CA VAL A 149 -0.09 4.05 3.02
C VAL A 149 0.68 3.56 4.25
N GLN A 150 0.89 2.24 4.35
CA GLN A 150 1.66 1.59 5.40
C GLN A 150 2.77 0.73 4.79
N PRO A 151 3.86 1.33 4.32
CA PRO A 151 4.99 0.59 3.75
C PRO A 151 5.61 -0.35 4.78
N ASP A 152 6.13 -1.49 4.35
CA ASP A 152 6.70 -2.49 5.25
C ASP A 152 7.89 -1.96 6.06
N LEU A 153 8.78 -1.18 5.41
CA LEU A 153 9.87 -0.47 6.05
C LEU A 153 10.09 0.88 5.39
N ILE A 154 10.32 1.91 6.19
CA ILE A 154 10.66 3.25 5.73
C ILE A 154 11.93 3.75 6.39
N VAL A 155 12.68 4.61 5.72
CA VAL A 155 13.76 5.40 6.33
C VAL A 155 13.34 6.85 6.34
N LEU A 156 13.31 7.43 7.53
CA LEU A 156 13.06 8.84 7.76
C LEU A 156 14.37 9.55 8.07
N CYS A 157 14.60 10.70 7.45
CA CYS A 157 15.74 11.56 7.75
C CYS A 157 15.25 12.95 8.18
N ASP A 158 15.94 13.55 9.18
CA ASP A 158 15.62 14.87 9.75
C ASP A 158 14.14 15.00 10.17
N TYR A 159 13.58 13.91 10.73
CA TYR A 159 12.15 13.68 10.89
C TYR A 159 11.51 14.34 12.12
N GLU A 160 12.29 14.81 13.10
CA GLU A 160 11.74 15.36 14.35
C GLU A 160 10.82 16.57 14.11
N LYS A 161 11.13 17.39 13.11
CA LYS A 161 10.33 18.57 12.73
C LYS A 161 8.97 18.21 12.10
N ASP A 162 8.85 16.98 11.58
CA ASP A 162 7.66 16.49 10.88
C ASP A 162 6.76 15.65 11.80
N ILE A 163 7.08 15.53 13.09
CA ILE A 163 6.25 14.89 14.09
C ILE A 163 5.30 15.93 14.69
N ASN A 164 4.00 15.68 14.60
CA ASN A 164 2.99 16.59 15.14
C ASN A 164 2.75 16.37 16.65
N GLU A 165 1.91 17.22 17.26
CA GLU A 165 1.57 17.16 18.69
C GLU A 165 0.89 15.86 19.15
N LYS A 166 0.36 15.07 18.20
CA LYS A 166 -0.26 13.76 18.44
C LYS A 166 0.70 12.60 18.22
N ASP A 167 2.02 12.88 18.16
CA ASP A 167 3.07 11.89 17.90
C ASP A 167 2.88 11.14 16.56
N ARG A 168 2.40 11.88 15.52
CA ARG A 168 2.24 11.34 14.16
C ARG A 168 3.17 12.01 13.19
N TYR A 169 3.81 11.22 12.35
CA TYR A 169 4.68 11.70 11.29
C TYR A 169 3.86 12.27 10.12
N LYS A 170 4.28 13.44 9.64
CA LYS A 170 3.62 14.17 8.54
C LYS A 170 4.58 14.55 7.41
N GLY A 171 5.76 13.95 7.40
CA GLY A 171 6.76 14.19 6.37
C GLY A 171 6.71 13.16 5.24
N ILE A 172 7.72 13.24 4.37
CA ILE A 172 7.89 12.31 3.25
C ILE A 172 9.07 11.39 3.58
N PRO A 173 8.89 10.05 3.57
CA PRO A 173 9.99 9.12 3.76
C PRO A 173 11.09 9.31 2.72
N THR A 174 12.34 9.23 3.16
CA THR A 174 13.49 9.32 2.26
C THR A 174 13.62 8.07 1.40
N LEU A 175 13.39 6.89 2.01
CA LEU A 175 13.41 5.59 1.35
C LEU A 175 12.24 4.74 1.82
N VAL A 176 11.67 3.96 0.93
CA VAL A 176 10.56 3.03 1.18
C VAL A 176 10.94 1.62 0.72
N VAL A 177 10.57 0.60 1.49
CA VAL A 177 10.69 -0.81 1.10
C VAL A 177 9.32 -1.48 1.16
N GLU A 178 8.95 -2.15 0.09
CA GLU A 178 7.75 -2.99 -0.03
C GLU A 178 8.15 -4.45 -0.30
N ILE A 179 7.71 -5.36 0.55
CA ILE A 179 7.90 -6.80 0.35
C ILE A 179 6.65 -7.33 -0.34
N LEU A 180 6.78 -7.63 -1.64
CA LEU A 180 5.65 -8.00 -2.49
C LEU A 180 5.05 -9.34 -2.09
N SER A 181 3.78 -9.33 -1.74
CA SER A 181 2.97 -10.54 -1.59
C SER A 181 2.23 -10.88 -2.88
N PRO A 182 1.72 -12.11 -3.05
CA PRO A 182 0.88 -12.45 -4.21
C PRO A 182 -0.36 -11.56 -4.34
N SER A 183 -0.93 -11.11 -3.21
CA SER A 183 -2.14 -10.28 -3.15
C SER A 183 -1.87 -8.79 -3.41
N THR A 184 -0.68 -8.29 -3.08
CA THR A 184 -0.36 -6.85 -3.18
C THR A 184 0.49 -6.50 -4.40
N ARG A 185 1.07 -7.51 -5.08
CA ARG A 185 2.07 -7.35 -6.15
C ARG A 185 1.67 -6.34 -7.24
N THR A 186 0.42 -6.32 -7.69
CA THR A 186 -0.04 -5.40 -8.74
C THR A 186 -0.16 -3.97 -8.22
N ASN A 187 -0.69 -3.80 -7.01
CA ASN A 187 -0.81 -2.48 -6.38
C ASN A 187 0.54 -1.87 -6.04
N ASP A 188 1.41 -2.68 -5.40
CA ASP A 188 2.70 -2.19 -4.92
C ASP A 188 3.62 -1.84 -6.09
N ARG A 189 3.67 -2.68 -7.13
CA ARG A 189 4.51 -2.41 -8.31
C ARG A 189 4.04 -1.23 -9.16
N GLY A 190 2.75 -0.99 -9.27
CA GLY A 190 2.21 0.05 -10.14
C GLY A 190 1.85 1.32 -9.39
N ARG A 191 0.81 1.22 -8.56
CA ARG A 191 0.18 2.40 -7.93
C ARG A 191 1.04 3.02 -6.84
N LYS A 192 1.57 2.19 -5.93
CA LYS A 192 2.42 2.68 -4.84
C LYS A 192 3.74 3.21 -5.37
N LEU A 193 4.38 2.52 -6.33
CA LEU A 193 5.61 3.03 -6.94
C LEU A 193 5.39 4.42 -7.54
N GLY A 194 4.31 4.60 -8.31
CA GLY A 194 3.94 5.90 -8.86
C GLY A 194 3.63 6.93 -7.77
N LEU A 195 2.92 6.53 -6.71
CA LEU A 195 2.64 7.41 -5.58
C LEU A 195 3.93 7.88 -4.90
N TYR A 196 4.85 6.96 -4.56
CA TYR A 196 6.12 7.31 -3.92
C TYR A 196 6.95 8.26 -4.79
N MET A 197 7.09 7.93 -6.08
CA MET A 197 7.80 8.76 -7.05
C MET A 197 7.23 10.18 -7.14
N GLU A 198 5.90 10.31 -7.25
CA GLU A 198 5.23 11.60 -7.44
C GLU A 198 5.08 12.40 -6.14
N SER A 199 5.28 11.79 -4.98
CA SER A 199 5.17 12.44 -3.67
C SER A 199 6.51 12.89 -3.08
N GLY A 200 7.63 12.63 -3.79
CA GLY A 200 8.95 13.11 -3.36
C GLY A 200 9.76 12.12 -2.53
N VAL A 201 9.35 10.85 -2.43
CA VAL A 201 10.23 9.76 -1.96
C VAL A 201 11.44 9.70 -2.90
N ARG A 202 12.62 9.46 -2.36
CA ARG A 202 13.86 9.50 -3.15
C ARG A 202 14.33 8.12 -3.62
N GLU A 203 14.00 7.06 -2.88
CA GLU A 203 14.35 5.69 -3.24
C GLU A 203 13.25 4.72 -2.82
N CYS A 204 12.94 3.73 -3.67
CA CYS A 204 11.98 2.67 -3.36
C CYS A 204 12.58 1.30 -3.69
N TRP A 205 12.40 0.35 -2.78
CA TRP A 205 12.79 -1.05 -2.95
C TRP A 205 11.57 -1.92 -3.06
N HIS A 206 11.49 -2.72 -4.11
CA HIS A 206 10.54 -3.82 -4.22
C HIS A 206 11.24 -5.16 -4.02
N VAL A 207 10.89 -5.86 -2.96
CA VAL A 207 11.42 -7.18 -2.62
C VAL A 207 10.42 -8.25 -3.07
N ASP A 208 10.76 -9.02 -4.08
CA ASP A 208 9.96 -10.13 -4.57
C ASP A 208 10.58 -11.47 -4.12
N GLN A 209 10.12 -11.98 -2.99
CA GLN A 209 10.64 -13.23 -2.42
C GLN A 209 10.38 -14.44 -3.31
N LYS A 210 9.25 -14.46 -4.05
CA LYS A 210 8.90 -15.57 -4.94
C LYS A 210 9.83 -15.62 -6.15
N ASN A 211 10.16 -14.46 -6.72
CA ASN A 211 11.06 -14.37 -7.88
C ASN A 211 12.52 -14.17 -7.45
N GLN A 212 12.82 -14.11 -6.15
CA GLN A 212 14.16 -13.93 -5.60
C GLN A 212 14.85 -12.69 -6.17
N THR A 213 14.13 -11.56 -6.18
CA THR A 213 14.64 -10.30 -6.71
C THR A 213 14.42 -9.15 -5.75
N ILE A 214 15.32 -8.17 -5.81
CA ILE A 214 15.13 -6.83 -5.25
C ILE A 214 15.30 -5.83 -6.38
N SER A 215 14.24 -5.06 -6.67
CA SER A 215 14.33 -3.91 -7.56
C SER A 215 14.49 -2.65 -6.73
N VAL A 216 15.53 -1.88 -7.03
CA VAL A 216 15.85 -0.59 -6.38
C VAL A 216 15.63 0.52 -7.39
N TYR A 217 14.75 1.46 -7.06
CA TYR A 217 14.41 2.62 -7.88
C TYR A 217 14.86 3.89 -7.19
N SER A 218 15.56 4.75 -7.89
CA SER A 218 15.84 6.13 -7.45
C SER A 218 14.96 7.11 -8.22
N PHE A 219 14.49 8.14 -7.53
CA PHE A 219 13.59 9.14 -8.09
C PHE A 219 14.21 10.55 -8.04
N VAL A 220 14.10 11.26 -9.14
CA VAL A 220 14.47 12.68 -9.29
C VAL A 220 13.38 13.37 -10.10
N ASP A 221 12.91 14.52 -9.65
CA ASP A 221 11.91 15.34 -10.35
C ASP A 221 10.64 14.56 -10.74
N ASN A 222 10.12 13.72 -9.81
CA ASN A 222 8.95 12.86 -10.00
C ASN A 222 9.09 11.83 -11.15
N ALA A 223 10.31 11.42 -11.45
CA ALA A 223 10.60 10.39 -12.45
C ALA A 223 11.62 9.37 -11.92
N ILE A 224 11.59 8.17 -12.48
CA ILE A 224 12.64 7.17 -12.22
C ILE A 224 13.93 7.67 -12.89
N SER A 225 14.96 7.94 -12.07
CA SER A 225 16.28 8.32 -12.56
C SER A 225 17.18 7.11 -12.79
N GLU A 226 17.08 6.11 -11.90
CA GLU A 226 17.86 4.87 -11.99
C GLU A 226 17.02 3.69 -11.50
N GLU A 227 17.26 2.52 -12.10
CA GLU A 227 16.66 1.25 -11.69
C GLU A 227 17.72 0.16 -11.73
N PHE A 228 17.85 -0.59 -10.63
CA PHE A 228 18.69 -1.79 -10.56
C PHE A 228 17.86 -2.98 -10.11
N ILE A 229 18.01 -4.11 -10.80
CA ILE A 229 17.34 -5.37 -10.44
C ILE A 229 18.41 -6.36 -10.02
N TYR A 230 18.41 -6.71 -8.74
CA TYR A 230 19.28 -7.72 -8.15
C TYR A 230 18.53 -9.06 -8.11
N THR A 231 19.21 -10.14 -8.48
CA THR A 231 18.63 -11.49 -8.59
C THR A 231 19.35 -12.45 -7.64
N SER A 232 18.90 -13.69 -7.57
CA SER A 232 19.52 -14.72 -6.73
C SER A 232 21.01 -15.02 -7.04
N GLY A 233 21.52 -14.52 -8.17
CA GLY A 233 22.94 -14.54 -8.50
C GLY A 233 23.75 -13.44 -7.83
N ASP A 234 23.08 -12.39 -7.37
CA ASP A 234 23.67 -11.30 -6.61
C ASP A 234 23.59 -11.61 -5.12
N VAL A 235 24.67 -11.39 -4.37
CA VAL A 235 24.65 -11.63 -2.91
C VAL A 235 23.86 -10.52 -2.21
N TYR A 236 24.08 -9.27 -2.64
CA TYR A 236 23.48 -8.09 -2.03
C TYR A 236 22.84 -7.17 -3.07
N ALA A 237 21.67 -6.62 -2.72
CA ALA A 237 21.15 -5.40 -3.32
C ALA A 237 21.72 -4.18 -2.59
N HIS A 238 22.01 -3.13 -3.32
CA HIS A 238 22.63 -1.90 -2.80
C HIS A 238 21.69 -0.70 -2.97
N SER A 239 21.68 0.18 -1.97
CA SER A 239 21.03 1.49 -2.11
C SER A 239 21.78 2.36 -3.10
N ILE A 240 21.04 3.12 -3.89
CA ILE A 240 21.56 4.15 -4.77
C ILE A 240 21.84 5.43 -3.96
N LEU A 241 20.92 5.73 -3.03
CA LEU A 241 20.95 6.96 -2.24
C LEU A 241 21.94 6.90 -1.08
N PHE A 242 22.05 5.74 -0.41
CA PHE A 242 22.86 5.57 0.79
C PHE A 242 24.06 4.66 0.52
N GLU A 243 25.21 5.26 0.24
CA GLU A 243 26.46 4.52 -0.03
C GLU A 243 26.79 3.54 1.10
N GLY A 244 26.94 2.27 0.76
CA GLY A 244 27.22 1.18 1.70
C GLY A 244 26.00 0.52 2.36
N LEU A 245 24.78 1.09 2.24
CA LEU A 245 23.57 0.40 2.64
C LEU A 245 23.28 -0.73 1.66
N LYS A 246 23.10 -1.94 2.19
CA LYS A 246 22.85 -3.15 1.39
C LYS A 246 22.00 -4.14 2.16
N ALA A 247 21.34 -5.04 1.44
CA ALA A 247 20.62 -6.18 2.02
C ALA A 247 20.79 -7.42 1.14
N LEU A 248 20.75 -8.61 1.76
CA LEU A 248 20.81 -9.88 1.01
C LEU A 248 19.60 -10.01 0.07
N VAL A 249 19.88 -10.47 -1.14
CA VAL A 249 18.80 -10.86 -2.05
C VAL A 249 18.13 -12.12 -1.53
N PRO A 250 16.77 -12.23 -1.54
CA PRO A 250 16.08 -13.42 -1.06
C PRO A 250 16.48 -14.64 -1.89
N VAL A 251 16.75 -15.77 -1.18
CA VAL A 251 17.02 -17.07 -1.81
C VAL A 251 16.00 -18.09 -1.31
N GLU A 252 15.57 -19.01 -2.18
CA GLU A 252 14.78 -20.17 -1.77
C GLU A 252 15.62 -21.06 -0.83
N LYS A 253 15.01 -21.48 0.28
CA LYS A 253 15.57 -22.47 1.20
C LYS A 253 14.87 -23.79 1.03
#